data_eddbf35f9d48eb8cea78c7aa94f2c8d9
#
_entry.id   eddbf35f9d48eb8cea78c7aa94f2c8d9
#
_cell.length_a   1.000
_cell.length_b   1.000
_cell.length_c   1.000
_cell.angle_alpha   90.00
_cell.angle_beta   90.00
_cell.angle_gamma   90.00
#
_symmetry.space_group_name_H-M   'P 1'
#
loop_
_entity.id
_entity.type
_entity.pdbx_description
1 polymer ?
#
loop_
_entity_poly.entity_id
_entity_poly.type
_entity_poly.pdbx_seq_one_letter_code
_entity_poly.pdbx_strand_id
1 'polypeptide(L)'
;RCIRDRPATLIEAELFGYDAGAFTGGKRQGQPGKLEQAEGGTLFLDEVADIPMEIQVKLLRVLEDRQVQRLGAREGRRVNFRIVAATHRDLRALIDSGRFRLDLFYRLSGVVLQVPALRQRVEDIPALMQRFAESFCERNGIALPRMAPGVMSYLAQQSWPGNVRQLRSPARRPRCFCAGSCRAVRNLPATRNPPPGPTSPPEPPP
;
A
#
# COMPACT_ATOMS: atom_id res chain seq x y z
N ARG A 1 4.19 -4.53 6.62
CA ARG A 1 3.86 -3.97 7.95
C ARG A 1 3.83 -2.47 7.84
N CYS A 2 2.73 -1.84 8.29
CA CYS A 2 2.50 -0.40 8.15
C CYS A 2 3.53 0.41 8.92
N ILE A 3 4.10 1.45 8.31
CA ILE A 3 5.10 2.36 8.90
C ILE A 3 4.42 3.30 9.92
N ARG A 4 3.14 3.58 9.74
CA ARG A 4 2.38 4.66 10.36
C ARG A 4 2.36 4.70 11.89
N ASP A 5 2.47 3.53 12.55
CA ASP A 5 2.31 3.44 14.02
C ASP A 5 3.64 3.13 14.73
N ARG A 6 4.79 3.35 14.07
CA ARG A 6 6.10 3.03 14.61
C ARG A 6 6.92 4.26 14.95
N PRO A 7 7.67 4.26 16.06
CA PRO A 7 8.66 5.28 16.35
C PRO A 7 9.67 5.42 15.21
N ALA A 8 10.10 6.65 14.90
CA ALA A 8 11.06 6.93 13.84
C ALA A 8 12.35 6.11 13.98
N THR A 9 12.83 5.94 15.22
CA THR A 9 14.02 5.12 15.56
C THR A 9 13.87 3.66 15.14
N LEU A 10 12.67 3.08 15.26
CA LEU A 10 12.42 1.70 14.85
C LEU A 10 12.38 1.55 13.33
N ILE A 11 11.79 2.54 12.63
CA ILE A 11 11.79 2.59 11.16
C ILE A 11 13.21 2.70 10.64
N GLU A 12 14.01 3.55 11.28
CA GLU A 12 15.41 3.76 10.93
C GLU A 12 16.21 2.47 11.10
N ALA A 13 16.11 1.80 12.24
CA ALA A 13 16.79 0.53 12.50
C ALA A 13 16.36 -0.58 11.53
N GLU A 14 15.09 -0.63 11.13
CA GLU A 14 14.61 -1.60 10.14
C GLU A 14 15.14 -1.31 8.73
N LEU A 15 15.18 -0.05 8.30
CA LEU A 15 15.62 0.33 6.95
C LEU A 15 17.13 0.25 6.80
N PHE A 16 17.86 0.90 7.70
CA PHE A 16 19.31 1.07 7.57
C PHE A 16 20.10 -0.01 8.32
N GLY A 17 19.47 -0.67 9.31
CA GLY A 17 20.16 -1.60 10.18
C GLY A 17 20.90 -0.90 11.32
N TYR A 18 21.53 -1.69 12.17
CA TYR A 18 22.31 -1.21 13.30
C TYR A 18 23.46 -2.16 13.64
N ASP A 19 24.54 -1.62 14.14
CA ASP A 19 25.66 -2.37 14.66
C ASP A 19 25.50 -2.70 16.16
N ALA A 20 26.30 -3.61 16.64
CA ALA A 20 26.31 -4.02 18.05
C ALA A 20 26.43 -2.81 18.97
N GLY A 21 25.54 -2.70 19.97
CA GLY A 21 25.57 -1.62 20.96
C GLY A 21 25.01 -0.27 20.50
N ALA A 22 24.42 -0.17 19.29
CA ALA A 22 23.86 1.07 18.77
C ALA A 22 22.71 1.64 19.63
N PHE A 23 21.94 0.80 20.30
CA PHE A 23 20.88 1.21 21.26
C PHE A 23 20.52 0.10 22.25
N THR A 24 19.90 0.49 23.37
CA THR A 24 19.42 -0.44 24.40
C THR A 24 18.25 -1.27 23.86
N GLY A 25 18.41 -2.61 23.83
CA GLY A 25 17.41 -3.56 23.30
C GLY A 25 17.72 -4.09 21.91
N GLY A 26 18.78 -3.63 21.25
CA GLY A 26 19.28 -4.22 20.00
C GLY A 26 19.90 -5.62 20.21
N LYS A 27 19.95 -6.42 19.13
CA LYS A 27 20.65 -7.71 19.17
C LYS A 27 22.14 -7.46 19.37
N ARG A 28 22.80 -8.31 20.20
CA ARG A 28 24.24 -8.21 20.52
C ARG A 28 25.16 -8.23 19.28
N GLN A 29 24.72 -8.81 18.17
CA GLN A 29 25.50 -8.91 16.92
C GLN A 29 25.11 -7.84 15.88
N GLY A 30 24.25 -6.86 16.24
CA GLY A 30 23.69 -5.96 15.26
C GLY A 30 22.69 -6.65 14.31
N GLN A 31 22.19 -5.89 13.32
CA GLN A 31 21.30 -6.45 12.29
C GLN A 31 21.40 -5.63 11.01
N PRO A 32 21.57 -6.29 9.82
CA PRO A 32 21.52 -5.60 8.54
C PRO A 32 20.11 -5.06 8.27
N GLY A 33 20.04 -3.85 7.71
CA GLY A 33 18.80 -3.18 7.34
C GLY A 33 18.17 -3.74 6.06
N LYS A 34 16.94 -3.33 5.78
CA LYS A 34 16.22 -3.73 4.56
C LYS A 34 16.91 -3.25 3.29
N LEU A 35 17.59 -2.10 3.34
CA LEU A 35 18.36 -1.55 2.22
C LEU A 35 19.53 -2.47 1.85
N GLU A 36 20.27 -3.01 2.83
CA GLU A 36 21.33 -3.97 2.57
C GLU A 36 20.77 -5.33 2.11
N GLN A 37 19.64 -5.78 2.70
CA GLN A 37 19.01 -7.05 2.33
C GLN A 37 18.45 -7.04 0.91
N ALA A 38 18.20 -5.85 0.34
CA ALA A 38 17.70 -5.68 -1.01
C ALA A 38 18.81 -5.69 -2.09
N GLU A 39 20.07 -5.92 -1.70
CA GLU A 39 21.21 -5.97 -2.64
C GLU A 39 20.94 -6.89 -3.83
N GLY A 40 21.17 -6.39 -5.04
CA GLY A 40 20.90 -7.10 -6.30
C GLY A 40 19.41 -7.28 -6.63
N GLY A 41 18.50 -6.86 -5.75
CA GLY A 41 17.06 -7.08 -5.86
C GLY A 41 16.23 -5.81 -5.98
N THR A 42 14.99 -5.89 -5.47
CA THR A 42 14.03 -4.78 -5.47
C THR A 42 13.51 -4.52 -4.05
N LEU A 43 13.65 -3.29 -3.59
CA LEU A 43 13.04 -2.81 -2.34
C LEU A 43 11.68 -2.19 -2.65
N PHE A 44 10.63 -2.73 -2.03
CA PHE A 44 9.30 -2.15 -2.08
C PHE A 44 9.01 -1.36 -0.79
N LEU A 45 8.77 -0.06 -0.94
CA LEU A 45 8.37 0.84 0.14
C LEU A 45 6.88 1.13 0.03
N ASP A 46 6.10 0.53 0.90
CA ASP A 46 4.67 0.81 1.03
C ASP A 46 4.45 2.02 1.93
N GLU A 47 3.50 2.88 1.56
CA GLU A 47 3.16 4.12 2.28
C GLU A 47 4.37 5.06 2.47
N VAL A 48 5.10 5.32 1.39
CA VAL A 48 6.30 6.18 1.42
C VAL A 48 6.00 7.59 1.95
N ALA A 49 4.78 8.08 1.80
CA ALA A 49 4.31 9.35 2.33
C ALA A 49 4.28 9.44 3.86
N ASP A 50 4.30 8.31 4.57
CA ASP A 50 4.29 8.25 6.04
C ASP A 50 5.70 8.16 6.64
N ILE A 51 6.74 8.19 5.83
CA ILE A 51 8.14 8.19 6.29
C ILE A 51 8.47 9.53 6.96
N PRO A 52 9.00 9.53 8.20
CA PRO A 52 9.42 10.76 8.89
C PRO A 52 10.49 11.54 8.11
N MET A 53 10.48 12.86 8.22
CA MET A 53 11.40 13.75 7.49
C MET A 53 12.88 13.41 7.67
N GLU A 54 13.30 13.03 8.88
CA GLU A 54 14.66 12.61 9.19
C GLU A 54 15.08 11.37 8.39
N ILE A 55 14.15 10.42 8.24
CA ILE A 55 14.37 9.21 7.47
C ILE A 55 14.40 9.50 5.97
N GLN A 56 13.56 10.45 5.50
CA GLN A 56 13.58 10.88 4.09
C GLN A 56 14.96 11.42 3.69
N VAL A 57 15.61 12.21 4.56
CA VAL A 57 16.98 12.73 4.32
C VAL A 57 17.98 11.59 4.17
N LYS A 58 17.94 10.60 5.07
CA LYS A 58 18.85 9.46 5.03
C LYS A 58 18.59 8.57 3.81
N LEU A 59 17.33 8.34 3.48
CA LEU A 59 16.94 7.57 2.29
C LEU A 59 17.43 8.23 1.01
N LEU A 60 17.27 9.56 0.88
CA LEU A 60 17.78 10.30 -0.26
C LEU A 60 19.29 10.08 -0.45
N ARG A 61 20.08 10.23 0.61
CA ARG A 61 21.55 10.00 0.56
C ARG A 61 21.87 8.59 0.05
N VAL A 62 21.18 7.56 0.55
CA VAL A 62 21.41 6.19 0.07
C VAL A 62 21.07 6.03 -1.40
N LEU A 63 20.02 6.69 -1.89
CA LEU A 63 19.64 6.63 -3.30
C LEU A 63 20.61 7.36 -4.21
N GLU A 64 21.27 8.43 -3.71
CA GLU A 64 22.29 9.21 -4.43
C GLU A 64 23.65 8.51 -4.42
N ASP A 65 24.16 8.22 -3.22
CA ASP A 65 25.54 7.73 -3.00
C ASP A 65 25.67 6.22 -3.20
N ARG A 66 24.54 5.50 -3.24
CA ARG A 66 24.51 4.03 -3.26
C ARG A 66 25.29 3.41 -2.09
N GLN A 67 25.26 4.09 -0.95
CA GLN A 67 25.88 3.62 0.28
C GLN A 67 24.89 3.69 1.43
N VAL A 68 24.81 2.62 2.21
CA VAL A 68 24.00 2.56 3.44
C VAL A 68 24.94 2.51 4.63
N GLN A 69 24.68 3.36 5.61
CA GLN A 69 25.38 3.36 6.89
C GLN A 69 24.43 2.88 7.98
N ARG A 70 24.82 1.83 8.69
CA ARG A 70 24.06 1.33 9.83
C ARG A 70 24.13 2.31 11.00
N LEU A 71 23.12 2.27 11.86
CA LEU A 71 23.16 3.00 13.12
C LEU A 71 24.36 2.52 13.96
N GLY A 72 25.18 3.48 14.39
CA GLY A 72 26.40 3.18 15.14
C GLY A 72 27.61 2.78 14.31
N ALA A 73 27.47 2.53 13.00
CA ALA A 73 28.58 2.22 12.12
C ALA A 73 29.41 3.47 11.76
N ARG A 74 30.72 3.28 11.57
CA ARG A 74 31.61 4.32 11.08
C ARG A 74 31.72 4.35 9.56
N GLU A 75 31.52 3.22 8.91
CA GLU A 75 31.67 3.03 7.47
C GLU A 75 30.35 2.71 6.79
N GLY A 76 30.16 3.25 5.59
CA GLY A 76 29.05 2.94 4.71
C GLY A 76 29.34 1.68 3.87
N ARG A 77 28.29 0.91 3.58
CA ARG A 77 28.35 -0.25 2.67
C ARG A 77 27.70 0.10 1.36
N ARG A 78 28.34 -0.23 0.25
CA ARG A 78 27.75 -0.08 -1.08
C ARG A 78 26.54 -1.00 -1.23
N VAL A 79 25.49 -0.47 -1.85
CA VAL A 79 24.25 -1.20 -2.13
C VAL A 79 23.75 -0.88 -3.53
N ASN A 80 23.33 -1.91 -4.24
CA ASN A 80 22.73 -1.78 -5.56
C ASN A 80 21.39 -2.49 -5.60
N PHE A 81 20.29 -1.75 -5.62
CA PHE A 81 18.93 -2.27 -5.65
C PHE A 81 18.03 -1.36 -6.49
N ARG A 82 16.90 -1.91 -6.94
CA ARG A 82 15.79 -1.15 -7.50
C ARG A 82 14.85 -0.72 -6.38
N ILE A 83 14.25 0.45 -6.52
CA ILE A 83 13.24 0.92 -5.57
C ILE A 83 11.88 1.00 -6.26
N VAL A 84 10.85 0.53 -5.58
CA VAL A 84 9.45 0.71 -5.93
C VAL A 84 8.76 1.32 -4.72
N ALA A 85 8.18 2.50 -4.87
CA ALA A 85 7.48 3.19 -3.80
C ALA A 85 5.98 3.24 -4.11
N ALA A 86 5.15 3.06 -3.07
CA ALA A 86 3.71 3.18 -3.17
C ALA A 86 3.18 4.14 -2.10
N THR A 87 2.14 4.86 -2.44
CA THR A 87 1.37 5.69 -1.51
C THR A 87 -0.04 5.90 -2.01
N HIS A 88 -0.97 6.13 -1.09
CA HIS A 88 -2.33 6.55 -1.41
C HIS A 88 -2.52 8.07 -1.26
N ARG A 89 -1.50 8.80 -0.79
CA ARG A 89 -1.55 10.25 -0.56
C ARG A 89 -1.03 11.03 -1.74
N ASP A 90 -1.51 12.25 -1.87
CA ASP A 90 -0.95 13.23 -2.80
C ASP A 90 0.39 13.75 -2.26
N LEU A 91 1.48 13.31 -2.90
CA LEU A 91 2.83 13.74 -2.51
C LEU A 91 3.07 15.21 -2.79
N ARG A 92 2.42 15.83 -3.80
CA ARG A 92 2.57 17.25 -4.08
C ARG A 92 2.02 18.10 -2.93
N ALA A 93 0.80 17.79 -2.47
CA ALA A 93 0.23 18.47 -1.29
C ALA A 93 1.08 18.28 -0.02
N LEU A 94 1.78 17.16 0.12
CA LEU A 94 2.71 16.92 1.23
C LEU A 94 3.99 17.73 1.08
N ILE A 95 4.50 17.94 -0.13
CA ILE A 95 5.66 18.81 -0.43
C ILE A 95 5.31 20.26 -0.09
N ASP A 96 4.16 20.75 -0.56
CA ASP A 96 3.69 22.12 -0.31
C ASP A 96 3.53 22.40 1.19
N SER A 97 3.12 21.39 1.97
CA SER A 97 2.99 21.48 3.44
C SER A 97 4.28 21.16 4.22
N GLY A 98 5.41 20.97 3.55
CA GLY A 98 6.71 20.68 4.17
C GLY A 98 6.81 19.30 4.85
N ARG A 99 5.90 18.38 4.55
CA ARG A 99 5.86 17.01 5.12
C ARG A 99 6.55 15.94 4.26
N PHE A 100 6.88 16.28 3.03
CA PHE A 100 7.65 15.42 2.13
C PHE A 100 8.67 16.26 1.37
N ARG A 101 9.86 15.73 1.16
CA ARG A 101 10.96 16.45 0.48
C ARG A 101 10.79 16.37 -1.03
N LEU A 102 10.96 17.51 -1.69
CA LEU A 102 10.90 17.62 -3.14
C LEU A 102 12.02 16.84 -3.85
N ASP A 103 13.22 16.87 -3.28
CA ASP A 103 14.39 16.16 -3.83
C ASP A 103 14.20 14.63 -3.80
N LEU A 104 13.67 14.09 -2.70
CA LEU A 104 13.32 12.68 -2.60
C LEU A 104 12.21 12.30 -3.59
N PHE A 105 11.20 13.17 -3.75
CA PHE A 105 10.14 12.95 -4.73
C PHE A 105 10.71 12.76 -6.14
N TYR A 106 11.58 13.65 -6.61
CA TYR A 106 12.20 13.53 -7.93
C TYR A 106 13.07 12.28 -8.08
N ARG A 107 13.74 11.86 -7.01
CA ARG A 107 14.55 10.65 -7.03
C ARG A 107 13.72 9.36 -7.10
N LEU A 108 12.51 9.36 -6.53
CA LEU A 108 11.59 8.22 -6.55
C LEU A 108 10.71 8.19 -7.81
N SER A 109 10.37 9.34 -8.39
CA SER A 109 9.36 9.49 -9.45
C SER A 109 9.89 9.30 -10.88
N GLY A 110 10.89 8.43 -11.07
CA GLY A 110 11.38 8.12 -12.43
C GLY A 110 10.28 7.58 -13.36
N VAL A 111 9.40 6.72 -12.86
CA VAL A 111 8.18 6.26 -13.53
C VAL A 111 7.02 6.30 -12.55
N VAL A 112 5.98 7.05 -12.88
CA VAL A 112 4.79 7.16 -12.03
C VAL A 112 3.64 6.36 -12.63
N LEU A 113 3.14 5.38 -11.87
CA LEU A 113 1.99 4.56 -12.26
C LEU A 113 0.79 4.92 -11.38
N GLN A 114 -0.29 5.35 -11.99
CA GLN A 114 -1.56 5.56 -11.30
C GLN A 114 -2.41 4.29 -11.39
N VAL A 115 -2.70 3.69 -10.24
CA VAL A 115 -3.59 2.52 -10.16
C VAL A 115 -5.04 3.00 -10.07
N PRO A 116 -5.89 2.75 -11.09
CA PRO A 116 -7.28 3.21 -11.08
C PRO A 116 -8.08 2.54 -9.95
N ALA A 117 -9.03 3.27 -9.38
CA ALA A 117 -9.96 2.73 -8.41
C ALA A 117 -10.88 1.68 -9.06
N LEU A 118 -11.38 0.71 -8.25
CA LEU A 118 -12.22 -0.37 -8.78
C LEU A 118 -13.49 0.14 -9.49
N ARG A 119 -14.06 1.25 -9.02
CA ARG A 119 -15.19 1.93 -9.67
C ARG A 119 -14.91 2.48 -11.07
N GLN A 120 -13.64 2.62 -11.45
CA GLN A 120 -13.18 3.08 -12.78
C GLN A 120 -12.85 1.91 -13.71
N ARG A 121 -12.91 0.67 -13.20
CA ARG A 121 -12.66 -0.58 -13.93
C ARG A 121 -13.64 -1.65 -13.49
N VAL A 122 -14.92 -1.33 -13.60
CA VAL A 122 -16.01 -2.21 -13.16
C VAL A 122 -16.07 -3.52 -13.94
N GLU A 123 -15.54 -3.54 -15.13
CA GLU A 123 -15.36 -4.71 -16.00
C GLU A 123 -14.46 -5.79 -15.38
N ASP A 124 -13.56 -5.43 -14.50
CA ASP A 124 -12.68 -6.38 -13.80
C ASP A 124 -13.41 -7.11 -12.65
N ILE A 125 -14.54 -6.58 -12.17
CA ILE A 125 -15.24 -7.10 -10.99
C ILE A 125 -15.62 -8.57 -11.15
N PRO A 126 -16.21 -9.03 -12.28
CA PRO A 126 -16.57 -10.44 -12.45
C PRO A 126 -15.36 -11.37 -12.35
N ALA A 127 -14.28 -11.07 -13.04
CA ALA A 127 -13.06 -11.88 -13.04
C ALA A 127 -12.40 -11.93 -11.65
N LEU A 128 -12.31 -10.78 -10.97
CA LEU A 128 -11.76 -10.69 -9.62
C LEU A 128 -12.62 -11.46 -8.62
N MET A 129 -13.94 -11.34 -8.71
CA MET A 129 -14.86 -12.02 -7.83
C MET A 129 -14.78 -13.54 -7.99
N GLN A 130 -14.77 -14.02 -9.23
CA GLN A 130 -14.61 -15.43 -9.54
C GLN A 130 -13.30 -15.98 -8.96
N ARG A 131 -12.17 -15.35 -9.26
CA ARG A 131 -10.85 -15.76 -8.76
C ARG A 131 -10.77 -15.79 -7.23
N PHE A 132 -11.38 -14.81 -6.55
CA PHE A 132 -11.39 -14.80 -5.07
C PHE A 132 -12.28 -15.90 -4.51
N ALA A 133 -13.42 -16.19 -5.14
CA ALA A 133 -14.31 -17.26 -4.73
C ALA A 133 -13.64 -18.63 -4.93
N GLU A 134 -13.02 -18.87 -6.09
CA GLU A 134 -12.24 -20.07 -6.39
C GLU A 134 -11.14 -20.29 -5.35
N SER A 135 -10.28 -19.30 -5.15
CA SER A 135 -9.19 -19.38 -4.18
C SER A 135 -9.67 -19.58 -2.73
N PHE A 136 -10.85 -19.10 -2.38
CA PHE A 136 -11.45 -19.37 -1.08
C PHE A 136 -11.98 -20.79 -1.00
N CYS A 137 -12.69 -21.27 -2.01
CA CYS A 137 -13.27 -22.61 -2.07
C CYS A 137 -12.17 -23.69 -2.05
N GLU A 138 -11.13 -23.54 -2.85
CA GLU A 138 -9.97 -24.44 -2.87
C GLU A 138 -9.31 -24.59 -1.49
N ARG A 139 -9.03 -23.45 -0.81
CA ARG A 139 -8.41 -23.46 0.53
C ARG A 139 -9.27 -24.07 1.62
N ASN A 140 -10.58 -24.11 1.43
CA ASN A 140 -11.53 -24.64 2.42
C ASN A 140 -12.13 -25.99 2.02
N GLY A 141 -11.72 -26.59 0.91
CA GLY A 141 -12.26 -27.88 0.42
C GLY A 141 -13.75 -27.80 0.08
N ILE A 142 -14.22 -26.65 -0.41
CA ILE A 142 -15.65 -26.41 -0.71
C ILE A 142 -15.81 -26.31 -2.23
N ALA A 143 -16.84 -26.95 -2.78
CA ALA A 143 -17.19 -26.80 -4.19
C ALA A 143 -17.57 -25.35 -4.49
N LEU A 144 -17.09 -24.83 -5.65
CA LEU A 144 -17.44 -23.49 -6.10
C LEU A 144 -18.93 -23.43 -6.46
N PRO A 145 -19.73 -22.61 -5.75
CA PRO A 145 -21.16 -22.52 -6.04
C PRO A 145 -21.42 -21.67 -7.29
N ARG A 146 -22.48 -22.01 -8.02
CA ARG A 146 -22.94 -21.17 -9.13
C ARG A 146 -23.50 -19.86 -8.60
N MET A 147 -23.02 -18.75 -9.10
CA MET A 147 -23.52 -17.43 -8.74
C MET A 147 -24.92 -17.20 -9.31
N ALA A 148 -25.78 -16.57 -8.54
CA ALA A 148 -27.14 -16.24 -8.98
C ALA A 148 -27.09 -15.19 -10.11
N PRO A 149 -28.02 -15.26 -11.09
CA PRO A 149 -28.19 -14.20 -12.08
C PRO A 149 -28.39 -12.84 -11.39
N GLY A 150 -27.80 -11.79 -11.93
CA GLY A 150 -27.90 -10.42 -11.39
C GLY A 150 -26.89 -10.07 -10.29
N VAL A 151 -26.21 -11.03 -9.67
CA VAL A 151 -25.18 -10.73 -8.65
C VAL A 151 -24.07 -9.85 -9.23
N MET A 152 -23.58 -10.16 -10.42
CA MET A 152 -22.52 -9.38 -11.06
C MET A 152 -22.97 -7.97 -11.39
N SER A 153 -24.20 -7.79 -11.90
CA SER A 153 -24.78 -6.47 -12.15
C SER A 153 -24.91 -5.65 -10.86
N TYR A 154 -25.32 -6.27 -9.77
CA TYR A 154 -25.38 -5.63 -8.45
C TYR A 154 -23.99 -5.21 -7.97
N LEU A 155 -22.98 -6.08 -8.08
CA LEU A 155 -21.62 -5.78 -7.66
C LEU A 155 -21.00 -4.64 -8.49
N ALA A 156 -21.29 -4.58 -9.80
CA ALA A 156 -20.82 -3.53 -10.69
C ALA A 156 -21.38 -2.13 -10.34
N GLN A 157 -22.57 -2.07 -9.73
CA GLN A 157 -23.22 -0.82 -9.33
C GLN A 157 -22.70 -0.25 -8.00
N GLN A 158 -21.89 -1.00 -7.25
CA GLN A 158 -21.37 -0.55 -5.95
C GLN A 158 -20.18 0.40 -6.12
N SER A 159 -20.06 1.36 -5.23
CA SER A 159 -18.99 2.39 -5.26
C SER A 159 -17.60 1.88 -4.86
N TRP A 160 -17.52 0.77 -4.16
CA TRP A 160 -16.29 0.11 -3.71
C TRP A 160 -15.24 1.04 -3.07
N PRO A 161 -15.53 1.81 -2.01
CA PRO A 161 -14.56 2.70 -1.38
C PRO A 161 -13.32 1.97 -0.87
N GLY A 162 -13.45 0.71 -0.46
CA GLY A 162 -12.33 -0.17 -0.08
C GLY A 162 -11.71 -0.95 -1.25
N ASN A 163 -12.10 -0.61 -2.51
CA ASN A 163 -11.56 -1.20 -3.72
C ASN A 163 -11.55 -2.75 -3.70
N VAL A 164 -10.50 -3.34 -4.26
CA VAL A 164 -10.32 -4.82 -4.35
C VAL A 164 -10.30 -5.48 -2.97
N ARG A 165 -9.79 -4.78 -1.94
CA ARG A 165 -9.78 -5.30 -0.56
C ARG A 165 -11.21 -5.49 -0.03
N GLN A 166 -12.10 -4.56 -0.32
CA GLN A 166 -13.52 -4.67 0.02
C GLN A 166 -14.21 -5.76 -0.79
N LEU A 167 -13.95 -5.86 -2.11
CA LEU A 167 -14.50 -6.91 -2.98
C LEU A 167 -14.11 -8.33 -2.51
N ARG A 168 -12.95 -8.50 -1.92
CA ARG A 168 -12.49 -9.79 -1.38
C ARG A 168 -13.33 -10.29 -0.20
N SER A 169 -13.98 -9.41 0.56
CA SER A 169 -14.78 -9.80 1.74
C SER A 169 -16.03 -10.61 1.36
N PRO A 170 -16.90 -10.18 0.44
CA PRO A 170 -18.02 -10.99 -0.02
C PRO A 170 -17.58 -12.28 -0.72
N ALA A 171 -16.46 -12.27 -1.47
CA ALA A 171 -15.93 -13.47 -2.11
C ALA A 171 -15.58 -14.60 -1.12
N ARG A 172 -15.32 -14.28 0.15
CA ARG A 172 -15.12 -15.26 1.24
C ARG A 172 -16.42 -15.88 1.76
N ARG A 173 -17.58 -15.46 1.25
CA ARG A 173 -18.89 -15.98 1.60
C ARG A 173 -19.66 -16.38 0.33
N PRO A 174 -19.12 -17.29 -0.49
CA PRO A 174 -19.68 -17.59 -1.80
C PRO A 174 -21.11 -18.14 -1.71
N ARG A 175 -21.48 -18.78 -0.60
CA ARG A 175 -22.86 -19.26 -0.35
C ARG A 175 -23.89 -18.13 -0.29
N CYS A 176 -23.49 -16.89 0.01
CA CYS A 176 -24.40 -15.74 0.02
C CYS A 176 -24.85 -15.30 -1.37
N PHE A 177 -24.18 -15.78 -2.42
CA PHE A 177 -24.46 -15.41 -3.81
C PHE A 177 -25.08 -16.56 -4.61
N CYS A 178 -25.43 -17.69 -3.95
CA CYS A 178 -26.04 -18.84 -4.61
C CYS A 178 -27.50 -18.56 -4.99
N ALA A 179 -27.94 -19.18 -6.10
CA ALA A 179 -29.34 -19.23 -6.49
C ALA A 179 -30.13 -19.91 -5.37
N GLY A 180 -30.99 -19.17 -4.67
CA GLY A 180 -31.79 -19.65 -3.52
C GLY A 180 -31.61 -18.82 -2.23
N SER A 181 -30.57 -18.03 -2.08
CA SER A 181 -30.31 -17.22 -0.89
C SER A 181 -30.29 -15.71 -1.17
N CYS A 182 -31.17 -15.21 -2.01
CA CYS A 182 -31.27 -13.78 -2.39
C CYS A 182 -31.46 -12.80 -1.22
N ARG A 183 -31.70 -13.25 0.01
CA ARG A 183 -31.79 -12.39 1.20
C ARG A 183 -30.43 -11.81 1.64
N ALA A 184 -29.31 -12.47 1.32
CA ALA A 184 -28.00 -12.03 1.79
C ALA A 184 -27.41 -10.85 1.01
N VAL A 185 -27.86 -10.60 -0.22
CA VAL A 185 -27.41 -9.47 -1.04
C VAL A 185 -27.89 -8.12 -0.47
N ARG A 186 -29.04 -8.10 0.22
CA ARG A 186 -29.59 -6.90 0.86
C ARG A 186 -28.87 -6.49 2.15
N ASN A 187 -28.08 -7.36 2.75
CA ASN A 187 -27.38 -7.14 4.03
C ASN A 187 -25.88 -6.91 3.87
N LEU A 188 -25.39 -6.63 2.68
CA LEU A 188 -24.06 -5.99 2.55
C LEU A 188 -24.16 -4.62 3.24
N PRO A 189 -23.24 -4.28 4.17
CA PRO A 189 -23.31 -3.02 4.86
C PRO A 189 -23.34 -1.90 3.81
N ALA A 190 -24.46 -1.18 3.74
CA ALA A 190 -24.57 0.02 2.98
C ALA A 190 -23.43 0.93 3.45
N THR A 191 -22.48 1.21 2.59
CA THR A 191 -21.41 2.16 2.86
C THR A 191 -22.10 3.51 3.12
N ARG A 192 -21.98 4.01 4.35
CA ARG A 192 -22.38 5.39 4.68
C ARG A 192 -21.79 6.30 3.61
N ASN A 193 -22.59 7.25 3.15
CA ASN A 193 -22.28 8.20 2.09
C ASN A 193 -20.80 8.60 2.04
N PRO A 194 -20.21 8.68 0.82
CA PRO A 194 -18.88 9.24 0.66
C PRO A 194 -18.88 10.69 1.18
N PRO A 195 -17.76 11.17 1.72
CA PRO A 195 -17.61 12.60 1.99
C PRO A 195 -17.83 13.37 0.68
N PRO A 196 -18.37 14.61 0.74
CA PRO A 196 -18.60 15.44 -0.43
C PRO A 196 -17.28 15.56 -1.22
N GLY A 197 -17.38 15.40 -2.52
CA GLY A 197 -16.26 15.53 -3.45
C GLY A 197 -15.61 16.91 -3.33
N PRO A 198 -14.37 17.08 -3.80
CA PRO A 198 -13.70 18.36 -3.75
C PRO A 198 -14.57 19.41 -4.47
N THR A 199 -14.88 20.48 -3.75
CA THR A 199 -15.52 21.66 -4.29
C THR A 199 -14.67 22.18 -5.44
N SER A 200 -15.33 22.48 -6.55
CA SER A 200 -14.73 23.11 -7.74
C SER A 200 -13.90 24.33 -7.33
N PRO A 201 -12.75 24.59 -7.99
CA PRO A 201 -11.99 25.80 -7.71
C PRO A 201 -12.84 27.06 -7.98
N PRO A 202 -12.65 28.14 -7.20
CA PRO A 202 -13.35 29.38 -7.45
C PRO A 202 -12.96 29.96 -8.83
N GLU A 203 -13.95 30.47 -9.55
CA GLU A 203 -13.75 31.23 -10.77
C GLU A 203 -12.83 32.45 -10.52
N PRO A 204 -11.96 32.80 -11.48
CA PRO A 204 -11.15 34.01 -11.37
C PRO A 204 -12.03 35.25 -11.37
N PRO A 205 -11.66 36.29 -10.63
CA PRO A 205 -12.38 37.55 -10.60
C PRO A 205 -12.32 38.27 -11.95
N PRO A 206 -13.32 39.16 -12.24
CA PRO A 206 -13.46 39.84 -13.51
C PRO A 206 -12.31 40.81 -13.83
#